data_990b12de6be9518817db25084c6a620b
#
_entry.id   990b12de6be9518817db25084c6a620b
#
_cell.length_a   1.000
_cell.length_b   1.000
_cell.length_c   1.000
_cell.angle_alpha   90.00
_cell.angle_beta   90.00
_cell.angle_gamma   90.00
#
_symmetry.space_group_name_H-M   'P 1'
#
loop_
_entity.id
_entity.type
_entity.pdbx_description
1 polymer ?
#
loop_
_entity_poly.entity_id
_entity_poly.type
_entity_poly.pdbx_seq_one_letter_code
_entity_poly.pdbx_strand_id
1 'polypeptide(L)'
;VQAQPGDPKLPGKVDLAILVDVYHHIDKREQYFRRLQDSLNSGGRLAIIDFRLDSPVGPPRAARIAAEQVKSELQGAGYQLSEEHGFLPNQYFLVFRPAQK
;
A
#
# COMPACT_ATOMS: atom_id res chain seq x y z
N VAL A 1 5.24 9.07 6.72
CA VAL A 1 5.41 9.83 5.48
C VAL A 1 4.53 9.24 4.39
N GLN A 2 3.89 10.09 3.62
CA GLN A 2 3.01 9.67 2.54
C GLN A 2 3.77 9.69 1.22
N ALA A 3 3.78 8.56 0.50
CA ALA A 3 4.44 8.45 -0.79
C ALA A 3 3.54 8.97 -1.91
N GLN A 4 4.14 9.50 -2.97
CA GLN A 4 3.42 10.00 -4.14
C GLN A 4 3.16 8.88 -5.15
N PRO A 5 2.02 8.90 -5.87
CA PRO A 5 1.68 7.80 -6.77
C PRO A 5 2.65 7.57 -7.93
N GLY A 6 3.32 8.63 -8.40
CA GLY A 6 4.23 8.52 -9.53
C GLY A 6 5.68 8.31 -9.14
N ASP A 7 6.04 8.52 -7.88
CA ASP A 7 7.43 8.48 -7.43
C ASP A 7 7.49 8.00 -5.97
N PRO A 8 8.00 6.78 -5.72
CA PRO A 8 8.12 6.27 -4.36
C PRO A 8 9.31 6.85 -3.61
N LYS A 9 10.13 7.68 -4.26
CA LYS A 9 11.34 8.21 -3.64
C LYS A 9 10.98 9.19 -2.53
N LEU A 10 11.49 8.91 -1.34
CA LEU A 10 11.28 9.74 -0.16
C LEU A 10 12.55 10.51 0.16
N PRO A 11 12.46 11.63 0.92
CA PRO A 11 13.64 12.45 1.22
C PRO A 11 14.70 11.75 2.05
N GLY A 12 14.38 10.59 2.60
CA GLY A 12 15.30 9.76 3.36
C GLY A 12 14.60 8.47 3.72
N LYS A 13 15.27 7.61 4.49
CA LYS A 13 14.63 6.38 4.96
C LYS A 13 13.64 6.69 6.07
N VAL A 14 12.53 5.97 6.07
CA VAL A 14 11.43 6.16 7.03
C VAL A 14 11.08 4.84 7.70
N ASP A 15 10.40 4.94 8.84
CA ASP A 15 9.92 3.77 9.58
C ASP A 15 8.52 3.37 9.17
N LEU A 16 7.76 4.28 8.58
CA LEU A 16 6.39 4.03 8.14
C LEU A 16 6.08 4.88 6.92
N ALA A 17 5.67 4.22 5.85
CA ALA A 17 5.12 4.89 4.67
C ALA A 17 3.63 4.56 4.60
N ILE A 18 2.79 5.58 4.38
CA ILE A 18 1.33 5.44 4.34
C ILE A 18 0.83 5.91 2.99
N LEU A 19 0.03 5.06 2.32
CA LEU A 19 -0.66 5.41 1.09
C LEU A 19 -2.16 5.38 1.36
N VAL A 20 -2.81 6.55 1.28
CA VAL A 20 -4.24 6.70 1.54
C VAL A 20 -4.93 7.10 0.25
N ASP A 21 -5.80 6.22 -0.26
CA ASP A 21 -6.62 6.45 -1.44
C ASP A 21 -5.80 6.73 -2.72
N VAL A 22 -4.57 6.24 -2.78
CA VAL A 22 -3.69 6.43 -3.94
C VAL A 22 -3.28 5.14 -4.61
N TYR A 23 -3.48 3.98 -3.98
CA TYR A 23 -3.00 2.71 -4.52
C TYR A 23 -3.55 2.45 -5.92
N HIS A 24 -4.82 2.74 -6.14
CA HIS A 24 -5.47 2.50 -7.44
C HIS A 24 -4.98 3.44 -8.54
N HIS A 25 -4.23 4.50 -8.20
CA HIS A 25 -3.63 5.42 -9.18
C HIS A 25 -2.21 5.01 -9.58
N ILE A 26 -1.62 4.02 -8.91
CA ILE A 26 -0.22 3.66 -9.16
C ILE A 26 -0.14 2.69 -10.32
N ASP A 27 0.64 3.04 -11.34
CA ASP A 27 0.98 2.14 -12.44
C ASP A 27 2.23 1.35 -12.10
N LYS A 28 2.37 0.16 -12.68
CA LYS A 28 3.54 -0.70 -12.48
C LYS A 28 3.82 -0.90 -10.98
N ARG A 29 2.79 -1.31 -10.26
CA ARG A 29 2.82 -1.37 -8.80
C ARG A 29 3.94 -2.24 -8.26
N GLU A 30 4.24 -3.38 -8.90
CA GLU A 30 5.32 -4.23 -8.42
C GLU A 30 6.66 -3.49 -8.40
N GLN A 31 6.98 -2.79 -9.49
CA GLN A 31 8.23 -2.02 -9.56
C GLN A 31 8.24 -0.87 -8.57
N TYR A 32 7.11 -0.16 -8.45
CA TYR A 32 6.97 0.95 -7.53
C TYR A 32 7.28 0.51 -6.09
N PHE A 33 6.67 -0.58 -5.64
CA PHE A 33 6.83 -1.02 -4.26
C PHE A 33 8.17 -1.70 -4.01
N ARG A 34 8.77 -2.34 -5.01
CA ARG A 34 10.15 -2.83 -4.88
C ARG A 34 11.12 -1.67 -4.62
N ARG A 35 10.96 -0.58 -5.33
CA ARG A 35 11.79 0.61 -5.14
C ARG A 35 11.53 1.27 -3.79
N LEU A 36 10.29 1.27 -3.33
CA LEU A 36 9.92 1.86 -2.05
C LEU A 36 10.63 1.16 -0.88
N GLN A 37 10.92 -0.13 -1.01
CA GLN A 37 11.65 -0.86 0.04
C GLN A 37 12.98 -0.20 0.38
N ASP A 38 13.63 0.41 -0.61
CA ASP A 38 14.92 1.08 -0.39
C ASP A 38 14.79 2.32 0.51
N SER A 39 13.58 2.84 0.66
CA SER A 39 13.30 4.00 1.50
C SER A 39 12.79 3.62 2.88
N LEU A 40 12.66 2.34 3.18
CA LEU A 40 12.23 1.87 4.50
C LEU A 40 13.42 1.46 5.33
N ASN A 41 13.43 1.90 6.59
CA ASN A 41 14.41 1.42 7.56
C ASN A 41 14.17 -0.06 7.89
N SER A 42 15.17 -0.71 8.45
CA SER A 42 15.01 -2.06 8.99
C SER A 42 13.86 -2.05 10.01
N GLY A 43 12.92 -2.96 9.85
CA GLY A 43 11.70 -2.98 10.67
C GLY A 43 10.65 -1.97 10.23
N GLY A 44 10.88 -1.24 9.14
CA GLY A 44 9.91 -0.29 8.61
C GLY A 44 8.66 -0.97 8.06
N ARG A 45 7.56 -0.20 7.96
CA ARG A 45 6.26 -0.73 7.53
C ARG A 45 5.66 0.13 6.45
N LEU A 46 4.78 -0.50 5.66
CA LEU A 46 4.00 0.12 4.61
C LEU A 46 2.53 -0.09 4.92
N ALA A 47 1.76 1.00 5.04
CA ALA A 47 0.33 0.92 5.26
C ALA A 47 -0.42 1.33 4.00
N ILE A 48 -1.38 0.51 3.59
CA ILE A 48 -2.24 0.77 2.43
C ILE A 48 -3.67 0.93 2.93
N ILE A 49 -4.26 2.08 2.66
CA ILE A 49 -5.65 2.37 2.97
C ILE A 49 -6.33 2.79 1.67
N ASP A 50 -7.37 2.07 1.25
CA ASP A 50 -8.11 2.39 0.04
C ASP A 50 -9.54 1.86 0.16
N PHE A 51 -10.39 2.27 -0.77
CA PHE A 51 -11.81 1.95 -0.72
C PHE A 51 -12.07 0.48 -1.03
N ARG A 52 -13.01 -0.12 -0.27
CA ARG A 52 -13.51 -1.46 -0.55
C ARG A 52 -14.32 -1.44 -1.86
N LEU A 53 -14.41 -2.58 -2.52
CA LEU A 53 -15.21 -2.71 -3.72
C LEU A 53 -16.68 -2.38 -3.47
N ASP A 54 -17.19 -2.68 -2.28
CA ASP A 54 -18.58 -2.49 -1.92
C ASP A 54 -18.87 -1.16 -1.21
N SER A 55 -17.89 -0.26 -1.15
CA SER A 55 -18.08 1.04 -0.51
C SER A 55 -19.13 1.86 -1.26
N PRO A 56 -20.07 2.53 -0.54
CA PRO A 56 -21.04 3.43 -1.18
C PRO A 56 -20.44 4.77 -1.60
N VAL A 57 -19.22 5.07 -1.17
CA VAL A 57 -18.54 6.34 -1.45
C VAL A 57 -17.18 6.07 -2.07
N GLY A 58 -16.58 7.10 -2.68
CA GLY A 58 -15.24 7.02 -3.25
C GLY A 58 -15.24 6.94 -4.77
N PRO A 59 -14.13 6.49 -5.38
CA PRO A 59 -14.02 6.43 -6.83
C PRO A 59 -14.97 5.40 -7.44
N PRO A 60 -15.21 5.45 -8.76
CA PRO A 60 -16.04 4.45 -9.42
C PRO A 60 -15.53 3.04 -9.12
N ARG A 61 -16.48 2.10 -8.99
CA ARG A 61 -16.12 0.73 -8.61
C ARG A 61 -15.06 0.11 -9.55
N ALA A 62 -15.12 0.44 -10.83
CA ALA A 62 -14.18 -0.09 -11.80
C ALA A 62 -12.73 0.39 -11.54
N ALA A 63 -12.56 1.48 -10.81
CA ALA A 63 -11.23 2.02 -10.47
C ALA A 63 -10.72 1.49 -9.13
N ARG A 64 -11.49 0.68 -8.41
CA ARG A 64 -11.11 0.18 -7.09
C ARG A 64 -10.32 -1.11 -7.20
N ILE A 65 -9.38 -1.29 -6.27
CA ILE A 65 -8.55 -2.49 -6.19
C ILE A 65 -8.96 -3.28 -4.95
N ALA A 66 -9.30 -4.55 -5.11
CA ALA A 66 -9.69 -5.39 -3.98
C ALA A 66 -8.50 -5.62 -3.04
N ALA A 67 -8.80 -5.75 -1.73
CA ALA A 67 -7.76 -6.01 -0.74
C ALA A 67 -6.95 -7.27 -1.06
N GLU A 68 -7.60 -8.31 -1.57
CA GLU A 68 -6.92 -9.55 -1.94
C GLU A 68 -5.92 -9.34 -3.07
N GLN A 69 -6.25 -8.45 -4.01
CA GLN A 69 -5.33 -8.11 -5.10
C GLN A 69 -4.13 -7.34 -4.56
N VAL A 70 -4.34 -6.40 -3.64
CA VAL A 70 -3.26 -5.66 -2.98
C VAL A 70 -2.30 -6.63 -2.29
N LYS A 71 -2.84 -7.57 -1.54
CA LYS A 71 -2.03 -8.57 -0.83
C LYS A 71 -1.17 -9.38 -1.80
N SER A 72 -1.77 -9.82 -2.90
CA SER A 72 -1.06 -10.62 -3.91
C SER A 72 0.04 -9.81 -4.59
N GLU A 73 -0.27 -8.57 -4.98
CA GLU A 73 0.69 -7.70 -5.67
C GLU A 73 1.87 -7.34 -4.77
N LEU A 74 1.61 -7.03 -3.49
CA LEU A 74 2.67 -6.67 -2.58
C LEU A 74 3.51 -7.88 -2.18
N GLN A 75 2.92 -9.05 -2.09
CA GLN A 75 3.68 -10.28 -1.89
C GLN A 75 4.66 -10.49 -3.05
N GLY A 76 4.21 -10.27 -4.29
CA GLY A 76 5.07 -10.34 -5.46
C GLY A 76 6.17 -9.28 -5.47
N ALA A 77 5.95 -8.16 -4.80
CA ALA A 77 6.94 -7.09 -4.69
C ALA A 77 7.90 -7.25 -3.50
N GLY A 78 7.80 -8.38 -2.77
CA GLY A 78 8.72 -8.67 -1.68
C GLY A 78 8.25 -8.21 -0.31
N TYR A 79 6.95 -8.03 -0.13
CA TYR A 79 6.35 -7.65 1.15
C TYR A 79 5.60 -8.82 1.77
N GLN A 80 5.39 -8.72 3.07
CA GLN A 80 4.63 -9.68 3.86
C GLN A 80 3.55 -8.93 4.63
N LEU A 81 2.32 -9.42 4.61
CA LEU A 81 1.24 -8.82 5.38
C LEU A 81 1.53 -8.99 6.87
N SER A 82 1.55 -7.87 7.58
CA SER A 82 1.82 -7.83 9.02
C SER A 82 0.53 -7.68 9.83
N GLU A 83 -0.36 -6.80 9.40
CA GLU A 83 -1.61 -6.54 10.09
C GLU A 83 -2.71 -6.22 9.09
N GLU A 84 -3.94 -6.54 9.47
CA GLU A 84 -5.12 -6.18 8.70
C GLU A 84 -6.17 -5.67 9.67
N HIS A 85 -6.68 -4.45 9.44
CA HIS A 85 -7.62 -3.80 10.33
C HIS A 85 -8.95 -3.59 9.63
N GLY A 86 -10.04 -3.90 10.30
CA GLY A 86 -11.39 -3.78 9.74
C GLY A 86 -12.24 -2.69 10.37
N PHE A 87 -11.65 -1.75 11.11
CA PHE A 87 -12.43 -0.75 11.83
C PHE A 87 -12.91 0.42 10.96
N LEU A 88 -12.40 0.56 9.74
CA LEU A 88 -12.86 1.60 8.82
C LEU A 88 -14.13 1.11 8.10
N PRO A 89 -15.19 1.96 8.02
CA PRO A 89 -16.48 1.49 7.47
C PRO A 89 -16.42 1.25 5.96
N ASN A 90 -15.66 2.02 5.20
CA ASN A 90 -15.67 1.98 3.73
C ASN A 90 -14.32 1.65 3.11
N GLN A 91 -13.30 1.47 3.91
CA GLN A 91 -11.93 1.24 3.44
C GLN A 91 -11.32 0.03 4.14
N TYR A 92 -10.41 -0.64 3.43
CA TYR A 92 -9.53 -1.60 4.08
C TYR A 92 -8.27 -0.90 4.56
N PHE A 93 -7.63 -1.49 5.55
CA PHE A 93 -6.40 -0.97 6.13
C PHE A 93 -5.44 -2.14 6.29
N LEU A 94 -4.41 -2.18 5.45
CA LEU A 94 -3.45 -3.28 5.42
C LEU A 94 -2.07 -2.75 5.77
N VAL A 95 -1.36 -3.45 6.65
CA VAL A 95 0.00 -3.10 7.03
C VAL A 95 0.94 -4.21 6.58
N PHE A 96 1.98 -3.82 5.85
CA PHE A 96 2.98 -4.73 5.30
C PHE A 96 4.35 -4.38 5.83
N ARG A 97 5.24 -5.35 5.77
CA ARG A 97 6.67 -5.14 6.02
C ARG A 97 7.46 -5.85 4.92
N PRO A 98 8.67 -5.39 4.59
CA PRO A 98 9.52 -6.12 3.67
C PRO A 98 9.82 -7.51 4.23
N ALA A 99 9.69 -8.52 3.36
CA ALA A 99 9.81 -9.91 3.82
C ALA A 99 11.24 -10.28 4.20
N GLN A 100 12.23 -9.52 3.72
CA GLN A 100 13.64 -9.85 3.88
C GLN A 100 14.46 -8.72 4.51
N LYS A 101 13.83 -7.89 5.29
CA LYS A 101 14.57 -6.84 6.00
C LYS A 101 14.60 -7.07 7.49
#